data_aa2aa6050f257819e13c04abf90b5bcf
#
_entry.id   aa2aa6050f257819e13c04abf90b5bcf
#
_cell.length_a   1.000
_cell.length_b   1.000
_cell.length_c   1.000
_cell.angle_alpha   90.00
_cell.angle_beta   90.00
_cell.angle_gamma   90.00
#
_symmetry.space_group_name_H-M   'P 1'
#
loop_
_entity.id
_entity.type
_entity.pdbx_description
1 polymer ?
#
loop_
_entity_poly.entity_id
_entity_poly.type
_entity_poly.pdbx_seq_one_letter_code
_entity_poly.pdbx_strand_id
1 'polypeptide(L)'
;MLRRPFLACGFLLLGSLASAQTAPNAAELAAYDGLLQAAAEGDAETIRSLAAAGADLETADSAGRRAVHVAAFASSETALAALARAGADLNALDGETYDAVTIAAVANDPEFLSEALRLGNRADLVTSRWDGTALIAAAHLGHAEVVRRLIAAGAPLDHVNNLGWTALIEAVVLGDGGPDHQATVKALVAAGANREIADRDGKTPLRLAEERGYGEIAALIRGE
;
A
#
# COMPACT_ATOMS: atom_id res chain seq x y z
N MET A 1 -4.03 -45.34 -29.64
CA MET A 1 -3.73 -44.71 -28.34
C MET A 1 -3.30 -43.25 -28.60
N LEU A 2 -4.23 -42.32 -28.63
CA LEU A 2 -3.92 -40.90 -28.84
C LEU A 2 -3.64 -40.24 -27.49
N ARG A 3 -2.42 -39.75 -27.32
CA ARG A 3 -2.04 -38.89 -26.20
C ARG A 3 -2.62 -37.47 -26.44
N ARG A 4 -3.52 -37.04 -25.57
CA ARG A 4 -4.00 -35.68 -25.54
C ARG A 4 -2.90 -34.73 -24.99
N PRO A 5 -2.61 -33.60 -25.62
CA PRO A 5 -1.70 -32.61 -25.05
C PRO A 5 -2.40 -31.91 -23.88
N PHE A 6 -1.69 -31.83 -22.76
CA PHE A 6 -2.03 -30.93 -21.66
C PHE A 6 -1.96 -29.50 -22.18
N LEU A 7 -3.10 -28.81 -22.23
CA LEU A 7 -3.12 -27.35 -22.36
C LEU A 7 -2.54 -26.78 -21.06
N ALA A 8 -1.31 -26.30 -21.16
CA ALA A 8 -0.77 -25.34 -20.20
C ALA A 8 -1.59 -24.05 -20.34
N CYS A 9 -2.55 -23.86 -19.43
CA CYS A 9 -3.29 -22.61 -19.30
C CYS A 9 -2.28 -21.55 -18.83
N GLY A 10 -1.94 -20.62 -19.72
CA GLY A 10 -0.95 -19.60 -19.51
C GLY A 10 -1.37 -18.65 -18.38
N PHE A 11 -0.67 -18.73 -17.26
CA PHE A 11 -0.62 -17.69 -16.25
C PHE A 11 0.36 -16.59 -16.74
N LEU A 12 -0.09 -15.83 -17.72
CA LEU A 12 0.53 -14.57 -18.12
C LEU A 12 -0.46 -13.47 -17.78
N LEU A 13 0.01 -12.48 -17.01
CA LEU A 13 -0.64 -11.21 -16.66
C LEU A 13 -1.20 -11.09 -15.22
N LEU A 14 -0.37 -11.30 -14.20
CA LEU A 14 -0.64 -10.74 -12.87
C LEU A 14 0.56 -9.95 -12.31
N GLY A 15 1.51 -9.60 -13.15
CA GLY A 15 2.73 -8.89 -12.74
C GLY A 15 2.62 -7.38 -12.60
N SER A 16 1.42 -6.77 -12.45
CA SER A 16 1.32 -5.31 -12.38
C SER A 16 0.18 -4.75 -11.54
N LEU A 17 -0.28 -5.43 -10.51
CA LEU A 17 -1.31 -4.84 -9.63
C LEU A 17 -0.74 -3.75 -8.70
N ALA A 18 0.55 -3.80 -8.37
CA ALA A 18 1.23 -2.75 -7.61
C ALA A 18 1.71 -1.57 -8.48
N SER A 19 1.60 -1.66 -9.80
CA SER A 19 2.05 -0.61 -10.74
C SER A 19 1.00 0.48 -10.98
N ALA A 20 -0.05 0.56 -10.19
CA ALA A 20 -1.15 1.49 -10.40
C ALA A 20 -0.93 2.86 -9.74
N GLN A 21 0.00 2.99 -8.81
CA GLN A 21 0.35 4.29 -8.24
C GLN A 21 1.32 5.00 -9.17
N THR A 22 0.86 6.09 -9.77
CA THR A 22 1.69 6.86 -10.71
C THR A 22 2.30 8.06 -10.01
N ALA A 23 3.60 7.96 -9.69
CA ALA A 23 4.36 9.10 -9.20
C ALA A 23 4.40 10.22 -10.25
N PRO A 24 4.47 11.50 -9.83
CA PRO A 24 4.63 12.59 -10.77
C PRO A 24 5.91 12.41 -11.60
N ASN A 25 5.77 12.52 -12.92
CA ASN A 25 6.92 12.45 -13.83
C ASN A 25 7.71 13.77 -13.85
N ALA A 26 8.88 13.77 -14.49
CA ALA A 26 9.77 14.92 -14.50
C ALA A 26 9.13 16.19 -15.11
N ALA A 27 8.24 16.06 -16.09
CA ALA A 27 7.55 17.20 -16.69
C ALA A 27 6.47 17.76 -15.76
N GLU A 28 5.75 16.89 -15.05
CA GLU A 28 4.77 17.27 -14.03
C GLU A 28 5.48 17.97 -12.85
N LEU A 29 6.57 17.40 -12.34
CA LEU A 29 7.37 18.03 -11.28
C LEU A 29 7.89 19.42 -11.69
N ALA A 30 8.35 19.56 -12.93
CA ALA A 30 8.85 20.85 -13.46
C ALA A 30 7.73 21.89 -13.66
N ALA A 31 6.48 21.44 -13.76
CA ALA A 31 5.30 22.29 -13.91
C ALA A 31 4.64 22.65 -12.57
N TYR A 32 5.05 22.00 -11.47
CA TYR A 32 4.50 22.31 -10.16
C TYR A 32 4.90 23.72 -9.71
N ASP A 33 3.96 24.37 -9.02
CA ASP A 33 4.17 25.63 -8.33
C ASP A 33 3.54 25.58 -6.93
N GLY A 34 3.70 26.63 -6.17
CA GLY A 34 3.08 26.81 -4.86
C GLY A 34 3.29 25.61 -3.93
N LEU A 35 2.18 25.06 -3.40
CA LEU A 35 2.22 23.97 -2.42
C LEU A 35 2.70 22.66 -3.02
N LEU A 36 2.36 22.36 -4.28
CA LEU A 36 2.82 21.12 -4.93
C LEU A 36 4.34 21.13 -5.12
N GLN A 37 4.91 22.26 -5.57
CA GLN A 37 6.35 22.40 -5.68
C GLN A 37 7.03 22.27 -4.32
N ALA A 38 6.56 23.04 -3.32
CA ALA A 38 7.14 23.01 -1.98
C ALA A 38 7.07 21.60 -1.35
N ALA A 39 6.00 20.83 -1.61
CA ALA A 39 5.88 19.45 -1.15
C ALA A 39 6.87 18.51 -1.86
N ALA A 40 7.06 18.66 -3.18
CA ALA A 40 8.03 17.89 -3.96
C ALA A 40 9.48 18.15 -3.52
N GLU A 41 9.78 19.39 -3.14
CA GLU A 41 11.11 19.83 -2.68
C GLU A 41 11.34 19.60 -1.18
N GLY A 42 10.30 19.21 -0.43
CA GLY A 42 10.36 19.04 1.02
C GLY A 42 10.48 20.37 1.79
N ASP A 43 10.14 21.50 1.15
CA ASP A 43 10.29 22.85 1.71
C ASP A 43 9.14 23.18 2.68
N ALA A 44 9.34 22.76 3.93
CA ALA A 44 8.39 22.98 5.00
C ALA A 44 8.22 24.49 5.35
N GLU A 45 9.21 25.35 5.06
CA GLU A 45 9.09 26.78 5.33
C GLU A 45 8.18 27.46 4.31
N THR A 46 8.35 27.14 3.04
CA THR A 46 7.46 27.62 1.98
C THR A 46 6.04 27.12 2.18
N ILE A 47 5.83 25.84 2.58
CA ILE A 47 4.50 25.30 2.91
C ILE A 47 3.85 26.15 4.02
N ARG A 48 4.55 26.40 5.12
CA ARG A 48 4.01 27.23 6.22
C ARG A 48 3.68 28.65 5.79
N SER A 49 4.55 29.24 4.97
CA SER A 49 4.36 30.61 4.46
C SER A 49 3.13 30.72 3.57
N LEU A 50 2.97 29.77 2.62
CA LEU A 50 1.82 29.71 1.72
C LEU A 50 0.52 29.47 2.48
N ALA A 51 0.52 28.53 3.44
CA ALA A 51 -0.63 28.25 4.28
C ALA A 51 -1.05 29.50 5.10
N ALA A 52 -0.09 30.21 5.69
CA ALA A 52 -0.34 31.45 6.41
C ALA A 52 -0.89 32.59 5.51
N ALA A 53 -0.52 32.57 4.23
CA ALA A 53 -1.07 33.46 3.21
C ALA A 53 -2.47 33.05 2.70
N GLY A 54 -3.03 31.94 3.18
CA GLY A 54 -4.36 31.47 2.82
C GLY A 54 -4.41 30.62 1.54
N ALA A 55 -3.28 29.98 1.17
CA ALA A 55 -3.27 29.05 0.05
C ALA A 55 -4.24 27.88 0.31
N ASP A 56 -4.94 27.45 -0.75
CA ASP A 56 -5.80 26.28 -0.69
C ASP A 56 -4.96 24.99 -0.60
N LEU A 57 -5.00 24.35 0.58
CA LEU A 57 -4.24 23.15 0.89
C LEU A 57 -4.69 21.91 0.09
N GLU A 58 -5.89 21.97 -0.47
CA GLU A 58 -6.51 20.86 -1.22
C GLU A 58 -6.34 21.02 -2.75
N THR A 59 -5.58 22.01 -3.19
CA THR A 59 -5.22 22.15 -4.60
C THR A 59 -4.55 20.88 -5.11
N ALA A 60 -5.04 20.36 -6.25
CA ALA A 60 -4.57 19.12 -6.84
C ALA A 60 -4.04 19.35 -8.27
N ASP A 61 -3.12 18.47 -8.70
CA ASP A 61 -2.71 18.40 -10.09
C ASP A 61 -3.75 17.68 -10.98
N SER A 62 -3.42 17.50 -12.26
CA SER A 62 -4.30 16.83 -13.23
C SER A 62 -4.59 15.35 -12.92
N ALA A 63 -3.76 14.70 -12.08
CA ALA A 63 -3.95 13.35 -11.59
C ALA A 63 -4.69 13.29 -10.25
N GLY A 64 -5.15 14.42 -9.73
CA GLY A 64 -5.82 14.52 -8.43
C GLY A 64 -4.86 14.45 -7.24
N ARG A 65 -3.55 14.53 -7.47
CA ARG A 65 -2.55 14.49 -6.39
C ARG A 65 -2.46 15.86 -5.72
N ARG A 66 -2.73 15.90 -4.41
CA ARG A 66 -2.55 17.08 -3.57
C ARG A 66 -1.14 17.11 -2.98
N ALA A 67 -0.76 18.20 -2.32
CA ALA A 67 0.53 18.35 -1.68
C ALA A 67 0.89 17.18 -0.73
N VAL A 68 -0.09 16.57 -0.04
CA VAL A 68 0.12 15.41 0.84
C VAL A 68 0.56 14.16 0.07
N HIS A 69 0.02 13.92 -1.13
CA HIS A 69 0.44 12.82 -2.00
C HIS A 69 1.82 13.08 -2.60
N VAL A 70 2.08 14.32 -3.03
CA VAL A 70 3.40 14.72 -3.55
C VAL A 70 4.47 14.57 -2.49
N ALA A 71 4.20 14.95 -1.23
CA ALA A 71 5.09 14.73 -0.10
C ALA A 71 5.37 13.22 0.12
N ALA A 72 4.35 12.35 -0.06
CA ALA A 72 4.52 10.90 0.06
C ALA A 72 5.39 10.33 -1.06
N PHE A 73 5.20 10.75 -2.31
CA PHE A 73 6.06 10.36 -3.43
C PHE A 73 7.50 10.88 -3.30
N ALA A 74 7.67 12.02 -2.64
CA ALA A 74 8.99 12.60 -2.35
C ALA A 74 9.64 12.05 -1.06
N SER A 75 8.94 11.17 -0.32
CA SER A 75 9.40 10.66 0.99
C SER A 75 9.78 11.79 1.95
N SER A 76 8.96 12.85 1.99
CA SER A 76 9.26 14.07 2.76
C SER A 76 8.37 14.20 3.99
N GLU A 77 8.83 13.64 5.12
CA GLU A 77 8.15 13.75 6.42
C GLU A 77 8.06 15.21 6.87
N THR A 78 9.05 16.05 6.50
CA THR A 78 9.06 17.46 6.86
C THR A 78 7.96 18.24 6.15
N ALA A 79 7.74 17.98 4.86
CA ALA A 79 6.63 18.55 4.11
C ALA A 79 5.28 18.06 4.66
N LEU A 80 5.14 16.76 4.88
CA LEU A 80 3.93 16.17 5.45
C LEU A 80 3.59 16.79 6.82
N ALA A 81 4.58 16.93 7.69
CA ALA A 81 4.37 17.55 9.01
C ALA A 81 3.98 19.03 8.92
N ALA A 82 4.50 19.77 7.93
CA ALA A 82 4.10 21.15 7.70
C ALA A 82 2.67 21.25 7.20
N LEU A 83 2.27 20.40 6.24
CA LEU A 83 0.90 20.31 5.72
C LEU A 83 -0.10 19.92 6.80
N ALA A 84 0.23 18.92 7.64
CA ALA A 84 -0.59 18.49 8.76
C ALA A 84 -0.85 19.62 9.76
N ARG A 85 0.20 20.39 10.12
CA ARG A 85 0.06 21.55 11.02
C ARG A 85 -0.74 22.68 10.40
N ALA A 86 -0.71 22.81 9.09
CA ALA A 86 -1.52 23.79 8.36
C ALA A 86 -3.00 23.38 8.27
N GLY A 87 -3.33 22.11 8.53
CA GLY A 87 -4.70 21.60 8.51
C GLY A 87 -5.10 20.93 7.20
N ALA A 88 -4.13 20.51 6.37
CA ALA A 88 -4.40 19.72 5.18
C ALA A 88 -5.07 18.37 5.54
N ASP A 89 -5.97 17.89 4.67
CA ASP A 89 -6.57 16.56 4.83
C ASP A 89 -5.54 15.47 4.49
N LEU A 90 -4.98 14.88 5.53
CA LEU A 90 -4.01 13.78 5.38
C LEU A 90 -4.62 12.50 4.82
N ASN A 91 -5.94 12.33 4.91
CA ASN A 91 -6.68 11.16 4.44
C ASN A 91 -7.27 11.36 3.03
N ALA A 92 -6.89 12.45 2.38
CA ALA A 92 -7.32 12.72 1.02
C ALA A 92 -6.90 11.59 0.07
N LEU A 93 -7.75 11.27 -0.89
CA LEU A 93 -7.44 10.32 -1.96
C LEU A 93 -7.06 11.10 -3.23
N ASP A 94 -6.10 10.58 -3.98
CA ASP A 94 -5.76 11.08 -5.31
C ASP A 94 -6.77 10.60 -6.38
N GLY A 95 -6.52 10.90 -7.65
CA GLY A 95 -7.38 10.50 -8.76
C GLY A 95 -7.46 9.00 -9.02
N GLU A 96 -6.51 8.22 -8.48
CA GLU A 96 -6.49 6.75 -8.53
C GLU A 96 -6.96 6.11 -7.22
N THR A 97 -7.51 6.93 -6.30
CA THR A 97 -8.02 6.53 -4.97
C THR A 97 -6.95 6.04 -3.99
N TYR A 98 -5.73 6.57 -4.09
CA TYR A 98 -4.66 6.30 -3.11
C TYR A 98 -4.49 7.45 -2.14
N ASP A 99 -4.20 7.13 -0.88
CA ASP A 99 -3.77 8.06 0.15
C ASP A 99 -2.26 8.03 0.37
N ALA A 100 -1.74 8.96 1.17
CA ALA A 100 -0.32 9.05 1.47
C ALA A 100 0.24 7.79 2.16
N VAL A 101 -0.56 7.12 3.02
CA VAL A 101 -0.17 5.87 3.70
C VAL A 101 -0.04 4.72 2.72
N THR A 102 -0.94 4.59 1.76
CA THR A 102 -0.87 3.54 0.73
C THR A 102 0.30 3.81 -0.23
N ILE A 103 0.58 5.08 -0.58
CA ILE A 103 1.76 5.46 -1.38
C ILE A 103 3.04 5.01 -0.67
N ALA A 104 3.20 5.33 0.62
CA ALA A 104 4.34 4.92 1.42
C ALA A 104 4.44 3.38 1.56
N ALA A 105 3.29 2.71 1.70
CA ALA A 105 3.25 1.25 1.82
C ALA A 105 3.76 0.55 0.55
N VAL A 106 3.41 1.06 -0.63
CA VAL A 106 3.89 0.54 -1.92
C VAL A 106 5.37 0.89 -2.14
N ALA A 107 5.80 2.09 -1.72
CA ALA A 107 7.20 2.52 -1.83
C ALA A 107 8.16 1.79 -0.87
N ASN A 108 7.65 0.95 0.04
CA ASN A 108 8.41 0.35 1.14
C ASN A 108 9.13 1.41 1.99
N ASP A 109 8.39 2.47 2.33
CA ASP A 109 8.89 3.58 3.14
C ASP A 109 8.29 3.55 4.55
N PRO A 110 8.86 2.78 5.47
CA PRO A 110 8.34 2.65 6.83
C PRO A 110 8.51 3.93 7.66
N GLU A 111 9.50 4.78 7.35
CA GLU A 111 9.75 6.03 8.06
C GLU A 111 8.64 7.04 7.75
N PHE A 112 8.39 7.34 6.47
CA PHE A 112 7.30 8.22 6.07
C PHE A 112 5.94 7.69 6.55
N LEU A 113 5.68 6.38 6.39
CA LEU A 113 4.45 5.74 6.85
C LEU A 113 4.21 5.98 8.35
N SER A 114 5.26 5.80 9.19
CA SER A 114 5.15 6.01 10.64
C SER A 114 4.86 7.47 10.97
N GLU A 115 5.49 8.41 10.28
CA GLU A 115 5.21 9.83 10.49
C GLU A 115 3.77 10.19 10.04
N ALA A 116 3.31 9.66 8.91
CA ALA A 116 1.95 9.85 8.43
C ALA A 116 0.92 9.37 9.45
N LEU A 117 1.08 8.14 9.96
CA LEU A 117 0.21 7.57 10.99
C LEU A 117 0.25 8.37 12.29
N ARG A 118 1.44 8.80 12.72
CA ARG A 118 1.62 9.64 13.92
C ARG A 118 0.92 11.01 13.80
N LEU A 119 0.85 11.56 12.59
CA LEU A 119 0.20 12.85 12.30
C LEU A 119 -1.33 12.73 12.16
N GLY A 120 -1.88 11.53 12.12
CA GLY A 120 -3.31 11.30 12.09
C GLY A 120 -3.86 10.72 10.78
N ASN A 121 -3.00 10.28 9.85
CA ASN A 121 -3.45 9.44 8.76
C ASN A 121 -4.04 8.13 9.31
N ARG A 122 -5.06 7.65 8.65
CA ARG A 122 -5.74 6.41 9.02
C ARG A 122 -5.07 5.19 8.35
N ALA A 123 -4.91 4.12 9.12
CA ALA A 123 -4.41 2.84 8.62
C ALA A 123 -5.52 1.94 8.03
N ASP A 124 -6.78 2.33 8.18
CA ASP A 124 -7.96 1.52 7.84
C ASP A 124 -8.71 2.01 6.60
N LEU A 125 -8.14 2.95 5.85
CA LEU A 125 -8.77 3.43 4.62
C LEU A 125 -8.80 2.32 3.56
N VAL A 126 -9.96 2.24 2.89
CA VAL A 126 -10.09 1.47 1.66
C VAL A 126 -9.63 2.34 0.51
N THR A 127 -8.58 1.90 -0.15
CA THR A 127 -7.88 2.62 -1.20
C THR A 127 -7.76 1.74 -2.44
N SER A 128 -7.36 2.32 -3.56
CA SER A 128 -7.27 1.65 -4.85
C SER A 128 -8.62 1.21 -5.46
N ARG A 129 -8.64 1.07 -6.79
CA ARG A 129 -9.80 0.51 -7.54
C ARG A 129 -10.11 -0.95 -7.21
N TRP A 130 -9.27 -1.59 -6.42
CA TRP A 130 -9.45 -2.98 -6.00
C TRP A 130 -10.09 -3.11 -4.62
N ASP A 131 -10.56 -2.00 -4.03
CA ASP A 131 -11.05 -1.94 -2.65
C ASP A 131 -10.02 -2.51 -1.66
N GLY A 132 -8.75 -2.32 -1.95
CA GLY A 132 -7.64 -2.75 -1.09
C GLY A 132 -7.42 -1.78 0.07
N THR A 133 -6.48 -2.13 0.94
CA THR A 133 -5.96 -1.27 2.01
C THR A 133 -4.44 -1.17 1.88
N ALA A 134 -3.82 -0.21 2.57
CA ALA A 134 -2.36 -0.13 2.65
C ALA A 134 -1.72 -1.45 3.14
N LEU A 135 -2.40 -2.17 4.06
CA LEU A 135 -1.94 -3.47 4.55
C LEU A 135 -1.93 -4.53 3.45
N ILE A 136 -2.97 -4.56 2.61
CA ILE A 136 -3.05 -5.47 1.46
C ILE A 136 -1.92 -5.16 0.46
N ALA A 137 -1.71 -3.88 0.14
CA ALA A 137 -0.65 -3.46 -0.79
C ALA A 137 0.75 -3.83 -0.27
N ALA A 138 1.03 -3.59 1.01
CA ALA A 138 2.30 -3.96 1.62
C ALA A 138 2.50 -5.49 1.68
N ALA A 139 1.43 -6.25 1.97
CA ALA A 139 1.48 -7.70 2.03
C ALA A 139 1.73 -8.35 0.66
N HIS A 140 1.11 -7.81 -0.41
CA HIS A 140 1.36 -8.18 -1.80
C HIS A 140 2.85 -8.08 -2.15
N LEU A 141 3.50 -6.99 -1.73
CA LEU A 141 4.88 -6.67 -2.10
C LEU A 141 5.93 -7.30 -1.15
N GLY A 142 5.49 -7.96 -0.09
CA GLY A 142 6.39 -8.55 0.90
C GLY A 142 7.07 -7.53 1.82
N HIS A 143 6.52 -6.32 1.98
CA HIS A 143 7.09 -5.23 2.76
C HIS A 143 6.86 -5.44 4.27
N ALA A 144 7.52 -6.44 4.84
CA ALA A 144 7.25 -6.94 6.18
C ALA A 144 7.36 -5.89 7.30
N GLU A 145 8.27 -4.90 7.19
CA GLU A 145 8.38 -3.82 8.18
C GLU A 145 7.17 -2.87 8.11
N VAL A 146 6.77 -2.49 6.91
CA VAL A 146 5.56 -1.69 6.66
C VAL A 146 4.32 -2.42 7.18
N VAL A 147 4.21 -3.72 6.90
CA VAL A 147 3.12 -4.57 7.44
C VAL A 147 3.07 -4.51 8.97
N ARG A 148 4.20 -4.65 9.65
CA ARG A 148 4.24 -4.57 11.13
C ARG A 148 3.77 -3.20 11.65
N ARG A 149 4.18 -2.11 11.02
CA ARG A 149 3.78 -0.75 11.43
C ARG A 149 2.30 -0.49 11.19
N LEU A 150 1.75 -0.95 10.06
CA LEU A 150 0.31 -0.88 9.78
C LEU A 150 -0.52 -1.68 10.78
N ILE A 151 -0.08 -2.90 11.11
CA ILE A 151 -0.71 -3.73 12.16
C ILE A 151 -0.70 -3.01 13.50
N ALA A 152 0.44 -2.44 13.90
CA ALA A 152 0.57 -1.69 15.15
C ALA A 152 -0.34 -0.44 15.18
N ALA A 153 -0.65 0.14 14.03
CA ALA A 153 -1.58 1.26 13.87
C ALA A 153 -3.05 0.84 13.76
N GLY A 154 -3.35 -0.46 13.88
CA GLY A 154 -4.73 -0.97 13.85
C GLY A 154 -5.30 -1.19 12.46
N ALA A 155 -4.47 -1.38 11.43
CA ALA A 155 -4.95 -1.73 10.10
C ALA A 155 -5.80 -3.01 10.13
N PRO A 156 -6.91 -3.07 9.35
CA PRO A 156 -7.82 -4.21 9.35
C PRO A 156 -7.13 -5.44 8.74
N LEU A 157 -6.89 -6.47 9.57
CA LEU A 157 -6.20 -7.70 9.16
C LEU A 157 -7.00 -8.51 8.13
N ASP A 158 -8.32 -8.51 8.27
CA ASP A 158 -9.23 -9.41 7.57
C ASP A 158 -10.10 -8.70 6.53
N HIS A 159 -9.72 -7.46 6.16
CA HIS A 159 -10.39 -6.78 5.05
C HIS A 159 -10.26 -7.63 3.78
N VAL A 160 -11.38 -7.81 3.08
CA VAL A 160 -11.45 -8.57 1.82
C VAL A 160 -11.66 -7.59 0.68
N ASN A 161 -10.70 -7.55 -0.24
CA ASN A 161 -10.78 -6.69 -1.40
C ASN A 161 -11.79 -7.22 -2.46
N ASN A 162 -11.98 -6.47 -3.54
CA ASN A 162 -12.92 -6.86 -4.60
C ASN A 162 -12.42 -8.03 -5.47
N LEU A 163 -11.22 -8.57 -5.24
CA LEU A 163 -10.75 -9.85 -5.80
C LEU A 163 -11.14 -11.04 -4.91
N GLY A 164 -11.62 -10.79 -3.68
CA GLY A 164 -11.93 -11.80 -2.68
C GLY A 164 -10.71 -12.19 -1.83
N TRP A 165 -9.72 -11.31 -1.72
CA TRP A 165 -8.45 -11.60 -1.03
C TRP A 165 -8.23 -10.70 0.18
N THR A 166 -7.75 -11.31 1.26
CA THR A 166 -7.20 -10.61 2.43
C THR A 166 -5.71 -10.32 2.22
N ALA A 167 -5.10 -9.53 3.11
CA ALA A 167 -3.65 -9.32 3.10
C ALA A 167 -2.87 -10.64 3.20
N LEU A 168 -3.36 -11.62 3.97
CA LEU A 168 -2.74 -12.94 4.08
C LEU A 168 -2.84 -13.73 2.77
N ILE A 169 -3.98 -13.68 2.08
CA ILE A 169 -4.15 -14.32 0.77
C ILE A 169 -3.24 -13.63 -0.27
N GLU A 170 -3.18 -12.30 -0.30
CA GLU A 170 -2.34 -11.55 -1.24
C GLU A 170 -0.85 -11.91 -1.09
N ALA A 171 -0.34 -11.98 0.15
CA ALA A 171 1.03 -12.37 0.43
C ALA A 171 1.37 -13.79 -0.08
N VAL A 172 0.38 -14.69 -0.10
CA VAL A 172 0.55 -16.06 -0.63
C VAL A 172 0.40 -16.10 -2.15
N VAL A 173 -0.66 -15.45 -2.67
CA VAL A 173 -1.05 -15.58 -4.09
C VAL A 173 -0.11 -14.80 -5.00
N LEU A 174 0.28 -13.61 -4.62
CA LEU A 174 1.12 -12.72 -5.43
C LEU A 174 2.58 -12.73 -4.99
N GLY A 175 2.86 -13.29 -3.81
CA GLY A 175 4.20 -13.49 -3.31
C GLY A 175 4.96 -14.58 -4.05
N ASP A 176 6.29 -14.55 -3.91
CA ASP A 176 7.23 -15.52 -4.48
C ASP A 176 7.59 -16.68 -3.52
N GLY A 177 7.02 -16.68 -2.30
CA GLY A 177 7.36 -17.64 -1.24
C GLY A 177 8.70 -17.41 -0.56
N GLY A 178 9.44 -16.36 -0.93
CA GLY A 178 10.75 -15.98 -0.42
C GLY A 178 10.72 -15.37 0.99
N PRO A 179 11.91 -15.00 1.52
CA PRO A 179 12.07 -14.53 2.89
C PRO A 179 11.19 -13.33 3.26
N ASP A 180 10.98 -12.40 2.33
CA ASP A 180 10.19 -11.19 2.57
C ASP A 180 8.70 -11.52 2.73
N HIS A 181 8.16 -12.40 1.88
CA HIS A 181 6.78 -12.88 2.02
C HIS A 181 6.61 -13.81 3.22
N GLN A 182 7.61 -14.63 3.56
CA GLN A 182 7.60 -15.41 4.81
C GLN A 182 7.54 -14.51 6.04
N ALA A 183 8.35 -13.43 6.07
CA ALA A 183 8.33 -12.45 7.16
C ALA A 183 6.99 -11.70 7.25
N THR A 184 6.39 -11.38 6.10
CA THR A 184 5.07 -10.76 5.99
C THR A 184 3.98 -11.68 6.52
N VAL A 185 3.91 -12.93 6.05
CA VAL A 185 2.96 -13.94 6.53
C VAL A 185 3.12 -14.17 8.03
N LYS A 186 4.36 -14.28 8.51
CA LYS A 186 4.65 -14.40 9.95
C LYS A 186 4.08 -13.23 10.75
N ALA A 187 4.23 -11.99 10.27
CA ALA A 187 3.70 -10.81 10.96
C ALA A 187 2.16 -10.82 10.99
N LEU A 188 1.51 -11.14 9.88
CA LEU A 188 0.04 -11.22 9.79
C LEU A 188 -0.53 -12.31 10.69
N VAL A 189 0.05 -13.53 10.67
CA VAL A 189 -0.37 -14.66 11.50
C VAL A 189 -0.17 -14.35 12.98
N ALA A 190 0.99 -13.78 13.36
CA ALA A 190 1.28 -13.40 14.74
C ALA A 190 0.34 -12.32 15.28
N ALA A 191 -0.17 -11.44 14.41
CA ALA A 191 -1.16 -10.43 14.75
C ALA A 191 -2.59 -10.97 14.84
N GLY A 192 -2.83 -12.23 14.45
CA GLY A 192 -4.13 -12.87 14.54
C GLY A 192 -4.98 -12.76 13.27
N ALA A 193 -4.38 -12.54 12.10
CA ALA A 193 -5.11 -12.59 10.83
C ALA A 193 -5.86 -13.92 10.69
N ASN A 194 -7.11 -13.87 10.25
CA ASN A 194 -7.97 -15.03 10.12
C ASN A 194 -7.50 -15.93 8.97
N ARG A 195 -6.98 -17.09 9.32
CA ARG A 195 -6.42 -18.09 8.39
C ARG A 195 -7.47 -18.90 7.64
N GLU A 196 -8.73 -18.79 8.06
CA GLU A 196 -9.86 -19.56 7.50
C GLU A 196 -10.66 -18.77 6.44
N ILE A 197 -10.40 -17.48 6.27
CA ILE A 197 -11.01 -16.72 5.17
C ILE A 197 -10.47 -17.27 3.86
N ALA A 198 -11.38 -17.78 3.03
CA ALA A 198 -11.07 -18.36 1.74
C ALA A 198 -11.26 -17.34 0.61
N ASP A 199 -10.55 -17.56 -0.50
CA ASP A 199 -10.79 -16.84 -1.74
C ASP A 199 -12.13 -17.22 -2.40
N ARG A 200 -12.42 -16.65 -3.57
CA ARG A 200 -13.67 -16.92 -4.31
C ARG A 200 -13.82 -18.36 -4.78
N ASP A 201 -12.70 -19.12 -4.85
CA ASP A 201 -12.69 -20.54 -5.21
C ASP A 201 -12.79 -21.45 -3.97
N GLY A 202 -12.99 -20.87 -2.79
CA GLY A 202 -13.08 -21.58 -1.52
C GLY A 202 -11.75 -22.08 -0.99
N LYS A 203 -10.61 -21.51 -1.46
CA LYS A 203 -9.29 -21.91 -1.00
C LYS A 203 -8.80 -21.00 0.11
N THR A 204 -8.45 -21.61 1.25
CA THR A 204 -7.83 -20.90 2.38
C THR A 204 -6.37 -20.52 2.04
N PRO A 205 -5.77 -19.54 2.77
CA PRO A 205 -4.34 -19.21 2.64
C PRO A 205 -3.43 -20.43 2.75
N LEU A 206 -3.72 -21.36 3.66
CA LEU A 206 -2.96 -22.60 3.79
C LEU A 206 -3.01 -23.45 2.51
N ARG A 207 -4.23 -23.65 1.99
CA ARG A 207 -4.40 -24.43 0.76
C ARG A 207 -3.67 -23.80 -0.43
N LEU A 208 -3.72 -22.48 -0.54
CA LEU A 208 -3.02 -21.74 -1.59
C LEU A 208 -1.50 -21.85 -1.46
N ALA A 209 -0.95 -21.82 -0.24
CA ALA A 209 0.48 -22.02 0.02
C ALA A 209 0.94 -23.43 -0.35
N GLU A 210 0.16 -24.45 0.02
CA GLU A 210 0.44 -25.85 -0.32
C GLU A 210 0.44 -26.11 -1.84
N GLU A 211 -0.55 -25.58 -2.55
CA GLU A 211 -0.65 -25.71 -4.01
C GLU A 211 0.51 -25.04 -4.77
N ARG A 212 1.13 -23.99 -4.14
CA ARG A 212 2.32 -23.32 -4.68
C ARG A 212 3.64 -23.98 -4.25
N GLY A 213 3.59 -24.94 -3.34
CA GLY A 213 4.77 -25.58 -2.78
C GLY A 213 5.56 -24.68 -1.80
N TYR A 214 4.91 -23.68 -1.21
CA TYR A 214 5.50 -22.75 -0.25
C TYR A 214 5.50 -23.36 1.16
N GLY A 215 6.37 -24.37 1.37
CA GLY A 215 6.41 -25.16 2.60
C GLY A 215 6.57 -24.34 3.87
N GLU A 216 7.50 -23.37 3.88
CA GLU A 216 7.73 -22.47 5.02
C GLU A 216 6.50 -21.60 5.33
N ILE A 217 5.86 -21.03 4.30
CA ILE A 217 4.62 -20.25 4.48
C ILE A 217 3.50 -21.14 5.01
N ALA A 218 3.36 -22.37 4.49
CA ALA A 218 2.36 -23.31 4.98
C ALA A 218 2.60 -23.68 6.45
N ALA A 219 3.84 -23.90 6.87
CA ALA A 219 4.21 -24.13 8.28
C ALA A 219 3.83 -22.91 9.16
N LEU A 220 4.21 -21.71 8.75
CA LEU A 220 3.82 -20.46 9.45
C LEU A 220 2.31 -20.33 9.61
N ILE A 221 1.53 -20.63 8.57
CA ILE A 221 0.07 -20.55 8.63
C ILE A 221 -0.51 -21.61 9.56
N ARG A 222 0.10 -22.82 9.67
CA ARG A 222 -0.34 -23.85 10.65
C ARG A 222 0.03 -23.46 12.08
N GLY A 223 1.05 -22.62 12.27
CA GLY A 223 1.57 -22.24 13.59
C GLY A 223 2.66 -23.20 14.09
N GLU A 224 3.41 -23.75 13.17
CA GLU A 224 4.56 -24.66 13.41
C GLU A 224 5.87 -23.88 13.60
#